data_1bae63058cebd52dbc41c0b664b20ac6
#
_entry.id   1bae63058cebd52dbc41c0b664b20ac6
#
_cell.length_a   1.000
_cell.length_b   1.000
_cell.length_c   1.000
_cell.angle_alpha   90.00
_cell.angle_beta   90.00
_cell.angle_gamma   90.00
#
_symmetry.space_group_name_H-M   'P 1'
#
loop_
_entity.id
_entity.type
_entity.pdbx_description
1 polymer ?
#
loop_
_entity_poly.entity_id
_entity_poly.type
_entity_poly.pdbx_seq_one_letter_code
_entity_poly.pdbx_strand_id
1 'polypeptide(L)' 'MIEYIKGEIVELTPTRMILECGGIGYELNISLNTYSAFGSKTTGKIYIYEVIREDAHLLFGFAEKIERELFLL' A
#
# COMPACT_ATOMS: atom_id res chain seq x y z
N MET A 1 12.91 4.69 -6.09
CA MET A 1 12.12 3.82 -5.21
C MET A 1 11.06 4.63 -4.47
N ILE A 2 9.87 4.08 -4.34
CA ILE A 2 8.77 4.78 -3.65
C ILE A 2 8.86 4.50 -2.15
N GLU A 3 8.96 5.54 -1.35
CA GLU A 3 9.00 5.41 0.12
C GLU A 3 7.60 5.25 0.70
N TYR A 4 6.69 6.12 0.29
CA TYR A 4 5.29 6.06 0.71
C TYR A 4 4.43 6.76 -0.34
N ILE A 5 3.12 6.48 -0.27
CA ILE A 5 2.13 7.19 -1.08
C ILE A 5 1.05 7.70 -0.13
N LYS A 6 0.66 8.95 -0.31
CA LYS A 6 -0.39 9.57 0.48
C LYS A 6 -1.51 9.99 -0.46
N GLY A 7 -2.72 9.50 -0.21
CA GLY A 7 -3.83 9.77 -1.12
C GLY A 7 -5.16 9.27 -0.60
N GLU A 8 -6.12 9.13 -1.51
CA GLU A 8 -7.46 8.65 -1.21
C GLU A 8 -7.56 7.15 -1.41
N ILE A 9 -8.23 6.48 -0.47
CA ILE A 9 -8.49 5.04 -0.57
C ILE A 9 -9.77 4.88 -1.38
N VAL A 10 -9.62 4.44 -2.63
CA VAL A 10 -10.73 4.26 -3.56
C VAL A 10 -11.39 2.91 -3.39
N GLU A 11 -10.59 1.89 -3.08
CA GLU A 11 -11.08 0.53 -2.89
C GLU A 11 -10.21 -0.16 -1.84
N LEU A 12 -10.83 -0.94 -0.96
CA LEU A 12 -10.11 -1.64 0.09
C LEU A 12 -10.70 -3.04 0.26
N THR A 13 -9.85 -4.05 0.08
CA THR A 13 -10.18 -5.45 0.33
C THR A 13 -9.13 -6.02 1.29
N PRO A 14 -9.36 -7.20 1.89
CA PRO A 14 -8.38 -7.77 2.83
C PRO A 14 -6.98 -8.00 2.26
N THR A 15 -6.85 -8.08 0.93
CA THR A 15 -5.55 -8.35 0.30
C THR A 15 -5.06 -7.23 -0.60
N ARG A 16 -5.91 -6.23 -0.88
CA ARG A 16 -5.59 -5.22 -1.89
C ARG A 16 -6.18 -3.86 -1.53
N MET A 17 -5.46 -2.82 -1.86
CA MET A 17 -5.93 -1.45 -1.73
C MET A 17 -5.67 -0.70 -3.03
N ILE A 18 -6.64 0.10 -3.49
CA ILE A 18 -6.43 1.04 -4.57
C ILE A 18 -6.34 2.42 -3.93
N LEU A 19 -5.19 3.05 -4.08
CA LEU A 19 -4.91 4.36 -3.52
C LEU A 19 -4.72 5.35 -4.66
N GLU A 20 -5.50 6.42 -4.66
CA GLU A 20 -5.41 7.43 -5.70
C GLU A 20 -4.61 8.64 -5.21
N CYS A 21 -3.61 9.03 -5.98
CA CYS A 21 -2.77 10.17 -5.68
C CYS A 21 -2.50 10.92 -6.98
N GLY A 22 -2.89 12.20 -7.03
CA GLY A 22 -2.66 13.03 -8.21
C GLY A 22 -3.34 12.53 -9.47
N GLY A 23 -4.51 11.89 -9.35
CA GLY A 23 -5.24 11.35 -10.49
C GLY A 23 -4.76 9.98 -10.95
N ILE A 24 -3.79 9.38 -10.24
CA ILE A 24 -3.26 8.06 -10.56
C ILE A 24 -3.69 7.07 -9.49
N GLY A 25 -4.27 5.94 -9.90
CA GLY A 25 -4.65 4.87 -8.99
C GLY A 25 -3.54 3.84 -8.88
N TYR A 26 -3.05 3.60 -7.66
CA TYR A 26 -2.03 2.61 -7.38
C TYR A 26 -2.66 1.38 -6.75
N GLU A 27 -2.38 0.21 -7.32
CA GLU A 27 -2.82 -1.05 -6.73
C GLU A 27 -1.74 -1.54 -5.77
N LEU A 28 -2.11 -1.67 -4.49
CA LEU A 28 -1.18 -2.09 -3.45
C LEU A 28 -1.61 -3.44 -2.90
N ASN A 29 -0.66 -4.35 -2.77
CA ASN A 29 -0.89 -5.61 -2.05
C ASN A 29 -0.70 -5.33 -0.58
N ILE A 30 -1.66 -5.69 0.25
CA ILE A 30 -1.62 -5.38 1.67
C ILE A 30 -1.88 -6.62 2.52
N SER A 31 -1.50 -6.54 3.80
CA SER A 31 -1.77 -7.57 4.79
C SER A 31 -3.11 -7.30 5.49
N LEU A 32 -3.62 -8.29 6.21
CA LEU A 32 -4.82 -8.12 7.04
C LEU A 32 -4.60 -7.03 8.09
N ASN A 33 -3.38 -6.90 8.58
CA ASN A 33 -3.04 -5.88 9.55
C ASN A 33 -3.24 -4.48 8.98
N THR A 34 -2.76 -4.25 7.76
CA THR A 34 -2.95 -2.99 7.05
C THR A 34 -4.43 -2.76 6.74
N TYR A 35 -5.14 -3.81 6.29
CA TYR A 35 -6.56 -3.73 6.03
C TYR A 35 -7.32 -3.26 7.27
N SER A 36 -7.03 -3.85 8.43
CA SER A 36 -7.67 -3.48 9.69
C SER A 36 -7.37 -2.04 10.08
N ALA A 37 -6.13 -1.59 9.84
CA ALA A 37 -5.71 -0.24 10.19
C ALA A 37 -6.46 0.82 9.39
N PHE A 38 -6.88 0.51 8.17
CA PHE A 38 -7.53 1.47 7.27
C PHE A 38 -9.00 1.18 7.02
N GLY A 39 -9.60 0.25 7.74
CA GLY A 39 -10.96 -0.23 7.48
C GLY A 39 -12.05 0.83 7.43
N SER A 40 -11.92 1.92 8.19
CA SER A 40 -12.90 3.00 8.24
C SER A 40 -12.38 4.32 7.69
N LYS A 41 -11.18 4.33 7.12
CA LYS A 41 -10.54 5.55 6.63
C LYS A 41 -10.75 5.72 5.14
N THR A 42 -10.84 6.97 4.68
CA THR A 42 -10.99 7.30 3.27
C THR A 42 -9.70 7.87 2.67
N THR A 43 -8.74 8.24 3.53
CA THR A 43 -7.43 8.73 3.09
C THR A 43 -6.36 8.13 3.98
N GLY A 44 -5.13 8.14 3.50
CA GLY A 44 -4.05 7.62 4.30
C GLY A 44 -2.68 7.78 3.68
N LYS A 45 -1.69 7.50 4.49
CA LYS A 45 -0.29 7.43 4.11
C LYS A 45 0.14 5.98 4.25
N ILE A 46 0.55 5.38 3.15
CA ILE A 46 0.90 3.96 3.08
C ILE A 46 2.37 3.85 2.74
N TYR A 47 3.13 3.14 3.55
CA TYR A 47 4.54 2.86 3.27
C TYR A 47 4.65 1.78 2.22
N ILE A 48 5.56 1.94 1.29
CA ILE A 48 5.62 1.12 0.07
C ILE A 48 6.91 0.29 0.03
N TYR A 49 6.77 -0.96 -0.38
CA TYR A 49 7.88 -1.78 -0.82
C TYR A 49 7.61 -2.15 -2.28
N GLU A 50 8.52 -1.79 -3.14
CA GLU A 50 8.37 -1.92 -4.58
C GLU A 50 9.22 -3.10 -5.09
N VAL A 51 8.58 -4.02 -5.83
CA VAL A 51 9.27 -5.16 -6.44
C VAL A 51 9.12 -5.05 -7.94
N ILE A 52 10.25 -4.90 -8.63
CA ILE A 52 10.28 -4.81 -10.09
C ILE A 52 10.92 -6.08 -10.63
N ARG A 53 10.18 -6.77 -11.51
CA ARG A 53 10.65 -7.98 -12.18
C ARG A 53 10.48 -7.80 -13.68
N GLU A 54 11.05 -8.70 -14.49
CA GLU A 54 10.94 -8.63 -15.94
C GLU A 54 9.50 -8.53 -16.42
N ASP A 55 8.60 -9.29 -15.79
CA ASP A 55 7.21 -9.42 -16.22
C ASP A 55 6.20 -8.80 -15.26
N ALA A 56 6.66 -8.14 -14.19
CA ALA A 56 5.75 -7.59 -13.19
C ALA A 56 6.37 -6.44 -12.40
N HIS A 57 5.51 -5.51 -12.01
CA HIS A 57 5.86 -4.42 -11.11
C HIS A 57 4.84 -4.46 -9.97
N LEU A 58 5.27 -4.91 -8.80
CA LEU A 58 4.40 -5.09 -7.65
C LEU A 58 4.66 -4.06 -6.58
N LEU A 59 3.60 -3.53 -5.99
CA LEU A 59 3.68 -2.61 -4.86
C LEU A 59 3.04 -3.27 -3.64
N PHE A 60 3.78 -3.28 -2.54
CA PHE A 60 3.28 -3.76 -1.25
C PHE A 60 3.10 -2.58 -0.34
N GLY A 61 1.94 -2.49 0.32
CA GLY A 61 1.60 -1.38 1.19
C GLY A 61 1.53 -1.77 2.65
N PHE A 62 2.06 -0.90 3.51
CA PHE A 62 2.11 -1.13 4.96
C PHE A 62 1.60 0.09 5.71
N ALA A 63 0.80 -0.14 6.74
CA ALA A 63 0.26 0.94 7.57
C ALA A 63 1.35 1.68 8.33
N GLU A 64 2.40 0.96 8.75
CA GLU A 64 3.48 1.52 9.53
C GLU A 64 4.83 1.16 8.95
N LYS A 65 5.78 2.08 9.10
CA LYS A 65 7.14 1.90 8.58
C LYS A 65 7.83 0.69 9.18
N ILE A 66 7.64 0.44 10.47
CA ILE A 66 8.26 -0.71 11.14
C ILE A 66 7.77 -2.03 10.55
N GLU A 67 6.51 -2.10 10.17
CA GLU A 67 5.93 -3.29 9.55
C GLU A 67 6.63 -3.57 8.21
N ARG A 68 6.88 -2.55 7.42
CA ARG A 68 7.61 -2.68 6.17
C ARG A 68 9.04 -3.16 6.41
N GLU A 69 9.71 -2.60 7.42
CA GLU A 69 11.10 -3.00 7.74
C GLU A 69 11.17 -4.47 8.16
N LEU A 70 10.18 -4.95 8.91
CA LEU A 70 10.14 -6.36 9.30
C LEU A 70 9.87 -7.27 8.11
N PHE A 71 9.08 -6.81 7.14
CA PHE A 71 8.81 -7.56 5.92
C PHE A 71 10.08 -7.78 5.10
N LEU A 72 11.00 -6.81 5.14
CA LEU A 72 12.24 -6.84 4.36
C LEU A 72 13.34 -7.72 4.97
N LEU A 73 13.15 -8.22 6.18
CA LEU A 73 14.16 -9.08 6.85
C LEU A 73 14.15 -10.54 6.32
#